data_c381fb487d72c3d6e73ad1272d4e53ec
#
_entry.id   c381fb487d72c3d6e73ad1272d4e53ec
#
_cell.length_a   1.000
_cell.length_b   1.000
_cell.length_c   1.000
_cell.angle_alpha   90.00
_cell.angle_beta   90.00
_cell.angle_gamma   90.00
#
_symmetry.space_group_name_H-M   'P 1'
#
loop_
_entity.id
_entity.type
_entity.pdbx_description
1 polymer ?
#
loop_
_entity_poly.entity_id
_entity_poly.type
_entity_poly.pdbx_seq_one_letter_code
_entity_poly.pdbx_strand_id
1 'polypeptide(L)'
;EFRRVLFRSVTMPCFGTTSRTRSNAEIMALELDTSFRCIDIKEAVDIHFRDIGHDPSDLSVVYENSQARERTQIIMDIANADGSLVIGTGDLSELALGWATYNGDHMSNYGVNAGVPKTLVRHIVSYFADEAEEGGKESLARVLRDVLATPVSPELLPAKDGEIAQKTEDIVGPYDLHDFYLYHFMRWGEKIGRASCRE
;
A
#
# COMPACT_ATOMS: atom_id res chain seq x y z
N GLU A 1 27.37 -12.71 -14.60
CA GLU A 1 26.55 -13.37 -13.55
C GLU A 1 25.54 -12.33 -13.04
N PHE A 2 24.27 -12.43 -13.47
CA PHE A 2 23.20 -11.64 -12.88
C PHE A 2 23.04 -12.13 -11.43
N ARG A 3 23.48 -11.35 -10.45
CA ARG A 3 23.15 -11.61 -9.06
C ARG A 3 21.65 -11.59 -8.93
N ARG A 4 21.04 -12.69 -8.50
CA ARG A 4 19.62 -12.79 -8.20
C ARG A 4 19.29 -11.68 -7.18
N VAL A 5 18.42 -10.75 -7.57
CA VAL A 5 17.97 -9.71 -6.64
C VAL A 5 17.16 -10.41 -5.56
N LEU A 6 17.59 -10.28 -4.33
CA LEU A 6 16.87 -10.85 -3.18
C LEU A 6 15.87 -9.80 -2.68
N PHE A 7 14.59 -10.05 -2.90
CA PHE A 7 13.55 -9.26 -2.28
C PHE A 7 13.35 -9.69 -0.83
N ARG A 8 13.17 -8.70 0.05
CA ARG A 8 12.85 -8.88 1.45
C ARG A 8 11.53 -8.19 1.74
N SER A 9 10.56 -8.97 2.18
CA SER A 9 9.24 -8.48 2.55
C SER A 9 9.18 -8.27 4.06
N VAL A 10 8.74 -7.08 4.47
CA VAL A 10 8.56 -6.73 5.89
C VAL A 10 7.11 -6.31 6.08
N THR A 11 6.39 -6.99 6.97
CA THR A 11 5.06 -6.55 7.41
C THR A 11 5.15 -5.98 8.83
N MET A 12 4.48 -4.88 9.04
CA MET A 12 4.51 -4.15 10.32
C MET A 12 3.07 -3.89 10.78
N PRO A 13 2.41 -4.92 11.36
CA PRO A 13 1.05 -4.75 11.87
C PRO A 13 0.98 -3.71 12.98
N CYS A 14 -0.10 -2.92 12.96
CA CYS A 14 -0.45 -1.95 13.97
C CYS A 14 -1.97 -2.03 14.24
N PHE A 15 -2.56 -0.97 14.78
CA PHE A 15 -3.94 -0.94 15.26
C PHE A 15 -5.00 -1.21 14.18
N GLY A 16 -4.74 -0.78 12.93
CA GLY A 16 -5.67 -0.97 11.79
C GLY A 16 -5.45 -2.23 10.98
N THR A 17 -4.36 -2.98 11.21
CA THR A 17 -4.02 -4.15 10.40
C THR A 17 -4.91 -5.33 10.74
N THR A 18 -5.66 -5.84 9.76
CA THR A 18 -6.52 -7.02 9.93
C THR A 18 -5.72 -8.33 9.86
N SER A 19 -6.29 -9.40 10.43
CA SER A 19 -5.70 -10.74 10.31
C SER A 19 -5.64 -11.23 8.86
N ARG A 20 -6.63 -10.84 8.04
CA ARG A 20 -6.71 -11.16 6.60
C ARG A 20 -5.55 -10.54 5.85
N THR A 21 -5.30 -9.24 6.01
CA THR A 21 -4.20 -8.52 5.34
C THR A 21 -2.85 -9.10 5.72
N ARG A 22 -2.64 -9.37 7.01
CA ARG A 22 -1.41 -10.01 7.49
C ARG A 22 -1.19 -11.38 6.87
N SER A 23 -2.21 -12.23 6.85
CA SER A 23 -2.15 -13.57 6.27
C SER A 23 -1.86 -13.52 4.77
N ASN A 24 -2.51 -12.61 4.02
CA ASN A 24 -2.27 -12.42 2.60
C ASN A 24 -0.83 -12.00 2.30
N ALA A 25 -0.27 -11.07 3.09
CA ALA A 25 1.11 -10.63 2.93
C ALA A 25 2.11 -11.78 3.16
N GLU A 26 1.87 -12.62 4.16
CA GLU A 26 2.72 -13.79 4.46
C GLU A 26 2.67 -14.83 3.33
N ILE A 27 1.47 -15.24 2.92
CA ILE A 27 1.30 -16.24 1.86
C ILE A 27 1.91 -15.73 0.55
N MET A 28 1.66 -14.47 0.18
CA MET A 28 2.21 -13.87 -1.04
C MET A 28 3.74 -13.85 -1.01
N ALA A 29 4.34 -13.49 0.13
CA ALA A 29 5.79 -13.47 0.27
C ALA A 29 6.41 -14.86 0.11
N LEU A 30 5.78 -15.89 0.67
CA LEU A 30 6.22 -17.29 0.54
C LEU A 30 6.09 -17.79 -0.90
N GLU A 31 4.94 -17.55 -1.54
CA GLU A 31 4.68 -17.98 -2.92
C GLU A 31 5.60 -17.29 -3.96
N LEU A 32 6.04 -16.07 -3.67
CA LEU A 32 6.97 -15.31 -4.51
C LEU A 32 8.45 -15.55 -4.17
N ASP A 33 8.76 -16.51 -3.29
CA ASP A 33 10.12 -16.85 -2.86
C ASP A 33 10.90 -15.63 -2.33
N THR A 34 10.22 -14.77 -1.57
CA THR A 34 10.84 -13.65 -0.86
C THR A 34 11.05 -13.98 0.61
N SER A 35 12.05 -13.39 1.25
CA SER A 35 12.15 -13.49 2.70
C SER A 35 11.02 -12.69 3.35
N PHE A 36 10.46 -13.19 4.45
CA PHE A 36 9.36 -12.55 5.16
C PHE A 36 9.73 -12.26 6.61
N ARG A 37 9.48 -11.03 7.05
CA ARG A 37 9.67 -10.60 8.42
C ARG A 37 8.43 -9.86 8.91
N CYS A 38 7.94 -10.24 10.09
CA CYS A 38 6.82 -9.58 10.75
C CYS A 38 7.34 -8.86 12.01
N ILE A 39 7.07 -7.55 12.10
CA ILE A 39 7.47 -6.70 13.21
C ILE A 39 6.23 -5.99 13.73
N ASP A 40 5.75 -6.36 14.93
CA ASP A 40 4.66 -5.64 15.59
C ASP A 40 5.18 -4.29 16.08
N ILE A 41 4.54 -3.21 15.65
CA ILE A 41 4.96 -1.83 15.96
C ILE A 41 4.06 -1.15 17.00
N LYS A 42 3.06 -1.83 17.55
CA LYS A 42 2.09 -1.23 18.47
C LYS A 42 2.75 -0.60 19.68
N GLU A 43 3.67 -1.33 20.31
CA GLU A 43 4.35 -0.84 21.52
C GLU A 43 5.18 0.41 21.22
N ALA A 44 5.89 0.44 20.09
CA ALA A 44 6.68 1.61 19.68
C ALA A 44 5.78 2.83 19.44
N VAL A 45 4.64 2.66 18.77
CA VAL A 45 3.67 3.73 18.53
C VAL A 45 3.02 4.18 19.83
N ASP A 46 2.70 3.28 20.77
CA ASP A 46 2.17 3.63 22.09
C ASP A 46 3.17 4.45 22.93
N ILE A 47 4.45 4.12 22.85
CA ILE A 47 5.52 4.90 23.48
C ILE A 47 5.57 6.29 22.87
N HIS A 48 5.57 6.37 21.53
CA HIS A 48 5.60 7.63 20.80
C HIS A 48 4.39 8.53 21.17
N PHE A 49 3.18 7.97 21.26
CA PHE A 49 2.00 8.72 21.68
C PHE A 49 2.16 9.31 23.09
N ARG A 50 2.70 8.54 24.04
CA ARG A 50 3.01 9.06 25.39
C ARG A 50 4.01 10.21 25.35
N ASP A 51 5.08 10.08 24.57
CA ASP A 51 6.15 11.06 24.50
C ASP A 51 5.69 12.41 23.93
N ILE A 52 4.77 12.37 22.95
CA ILE A 52 4.18 13.60 22.37
C ILE A 52 2.92 14.08 23.08
N GLY A 53 2.43 13.36 24.09
CA GLY A 53 1.19 13.70 24.80
C GLY A 53 -0.08 13.53 23.98
N HIS A 54 -0.07 12.62 23.00
CA HIS A 54 -1.24 12.30 22.18
C HIS A 54 -2.18 11.34 22.91
N ASP A 55 -3.49 11.63 22.90
CA ASP A 55 -4.52 10.72 23.42
C ASP A 55 -4.79 9.61 22.38
N PRO A 56 -4.54 8.32 22.69
CA PRO A 56 -4.80 7.22 21.76
C PRO A 56 -6.27 7.06 21.32
N SER A 57 -7.21 7.69 22.01
CA SER A 57 -8.63 7.73 21.62
C SER A 57 -8.91 8.78 20.53
N ASP A 58 -8.00 9.73 20.30
CA ASP A 58 -8.07 10.71 19.22
C ASP A 58 -7.53 10.11 17.91
N LEU A 59 -8.45 9.61 17.08
CA LEU A 59 -8.14 9.00 15.78
C LEU A 59 -7.90 10.05 14.67
N SER A 60 -7.20 11.12 15.02
CA SER A 60 -6.83 12.19 14.11
C SER A 60 -5.68 11.81 13.16
N VAL A 61 -5.31 12.75 12.29
CA VAL A 61 -4.15 12.61 11.39
C VAL A 61 -2.83 12.33 12.13
N VAL A 62 -2.73 12.71 13.42
CA VAL A 62 -1.56 12.39 14.27
C VAL A 62 -1.49 10.89 14.50
N TYR A 63 -2.63 10.27 14.83
CA TYR A 63 -2.74 8.84 15.04
C TYR A 63 -2.33 8.03 13.79
N GLU A 64 -2.80 8.43 12.61
CA GLU A 64 -2.50 7.76 11.35
C GLU A 64 -1.03 7.97 10.95
N ASN A 65 -0.57 9.22 10.94
CA ASN A 65 0.79 9.55 10.50
C ASN A 65 1.88 8.95 11.40
N SER A 66 1.63 8.83 12.70
CA SER A 66 2.61 8.24 13.62
C SER A 66 2.86 6.76 13.29
N GLN A 67 1.81 5.99 13.00
CA GLN A 67 1.95 4.59 12.58
C GLN A 67 2.70 4.47 11.25
N ALA A 68 2.36 5.30 10.27
CA ALA A 68 3.02 5.27 8.96
C ALA A 68 4.49 5.65 9.04
N ARG A 69 4.85 6.64 9.86
CA ARG A 69 6.26 7.05 10.06
C ARG A 69 7.07 6.01 10.82
N GLU A 70 6.47 5.32 11.78
CA GLU A 70 7.14 4.21 12.48
C GLU A 70 7.50 3.09 11.50
N ARG A 71 6.57 2.72 10.60
CA ARG A 71 6.87 1.76 9.52
C ARG A 71 8.01 2.24 8.63
N THR A 72 8.00 3.50 8.25
CA THR A 72 9.04 4.09 7.41
C THR A 72 10.39 4.08 8.09
N GLN A 73 10.48 4.47 9.36
CA GLN A 73 11.71 4.44 10.13
C GLN A 73 12.30 3.04 10.16
N ILE A 74 11.52 2.05 10.56
CA ILE A 74 11.98 0.66 10.68
C ILE A 74 12.47 0.10 9.33
N ILE A 75 11.72 0.30 8.24
CA ILE A 75 12.12 -0.27 6.95
C ILE A 75 13.38 0.40 6.38
N MET A 76 13.55 1.71 6.62
CA MET A 76 14.77 2.44 6.21
C MET A 76 15.99 1.98 7.01
N ASP A 77 15.84 1.76 8.32
CA ASP A 77 16.92 1.26 9.17
C ASP A 77 17.31 -0.18 8.82
N ILE A 78 16.34 -1.04 8.52
CA ILE A 78 16.61 -2.39 7.99
C ILE A 78 17.37 -2.31 6.67
N ALA A 79 16.96 -1.43 5.76
CA ALA A 79 17.63 -1.25 4.48
C ALA A 79 19.09 -0.76 4.66
N ASN A 80 19.33 0.15 5.59
CA ASN A 80 20.67 0.61 5.94
C ASN A 80 21.52 -0.51 6.52
N ALA A 81 20.98 -1.30 7.44
CA ALA A 81 21.69 -2.43 8.05
C ALA A 81 22.06 -3.51 7.03
N ASP A 82 21.19 -3.73 6.05
CA ASP A 82 21.34 -4.76 5.03
C ASP A 82 22.09 -4.29 3.76
N GLY A 83 22.40 -3.00 3.65
CA GLY A 83 22.98 -2.40 2.43
C GLY A 83 22.02 -2.54 1.23
N SER A 84 20.72 -2.38 1.46
CA SER A 84 19.66 -2.54 0.46
C SER A 84 18.90 -1.22 0.21
N LEU A 85 17.93 -1.25 -0.70
CA LEU A 85 17.06 -0.13 -1.03
C LEU A 85 15.62 -0.45 -0.63
N VAL A 86 14.89 0.55 -0.17
CA VAL A 86 13.45 0.48 0.05
C VAL A 86 12.73 0.75 -1.27
N ILE A 87 11.94 -0.22 -1.71
CA ILE A 87 11.03 -0.06 -2.85
C ILE A 87 9.68 0.42 -2.35
N GLY A 88 9.29 1.60 -2.83
CA GLY A 88 7.99 2.20 -2.53
C GLY A 88 6.88 1.57 -3.36
N THR A 89 5.72 1.41 -2.76
CA THR A 89 4.54 0.80 -3.38
C THR A 89 3.46 1.82 -3.78
N GLY A 90 3.64 3.10 -3.44
CA GLY A 90 2.74 4.18 -3.86
C GLY A 90 2.65 4.29 -5.38
N ASP A 91 1.46 4.56 -5.89
CA ASP A 91 1.17 4.64 -7.32
C ASP A 91 0.94 6.08 -7.80
N LEU A 92 0.78 6.24 -9.13
CA LEU A 92 0.55 7.55 -9.76
C LEU A 92 -0.71 8.24 -9.22
N SER A 93 -1.78 7.51 -8.99
CA SER A 93 -3.06 8.07 -8.55
C SER A 93 -2.96 8.65 -7.13
N GLU A 94 -2.30 7.93 -6.23
CA GLU A 94 -2.02 8.41 -4.87
C GLU A 94 -1.15 9.67 -4.88
N LEU A 95 -0.09 9.68 -5.70
CA LEU A 95 0.79 10.85 -5.86
C LEU A 95 0.04 12.05 -6.44
N ALA A 96 -0.80 11.85 -7.45
CA ALA A 96 -1.55 12.92 -8.09
C ALA A 96 -2.62 13.54 -7.18
N LEU A 97 -3.29 12.71 -6.36
CA LEU A 97 -4.28 13.16 -5.39
C LEU A 97 -3.67 13.70 -4.09
N GLY A 98 -2.36 13.47 -3.85
CA GLY A 98 -1.74 13.74 -2.56
C GLY A 98 -2.29 12.85 -1.45
N TRP A 99 -2.84 11.67 -1.80
CA TRP A 99 -3.42 10.72 -0.87
C TRP A 99 -2.36 9.81 -0.28
N ALA A 100 -1.61 10.35 0.65
CA ALA A 100 -0.56 9.65 1.39
C ALA A 100 -0.37 10.29 2.77
N THR A 101 0.08 9.51 3.74
CA THR A 101 0.45 10.04 5.06
C THR A 101 1.70 10.90 4.95
N TYR A 102 1.68 12.08 5.57
CA TYR A 102 2.77 13.04 5.47
C TYR A 102 4.10 12.48 6.02
N ASN A 103 5.09 12.36 5.13
CA ASN A 103 6.40 11.77 5.42
C ASN A 103 6.33 10.38 6.07
N GLY A 104 5.41 9.56 5.61
CA GLY A 104 5.19 8.20 6.05
C GLY A 104 5.31 7.19 4.90
N ASP A 105 4.23 6.51 4.61
CA ASP A 105 4.16 5.36 3.70
C ASP A 105 4.61 5.61 2.24
N HIS A 106 4.61 6.86 1.77
CA HIS A 106 5.15 7.22 0.45
C HIS A 106 6.68 7.38 0.41
N MET A 107 7.32 7.37 1.58
CA MET A 107 8.78 7.53 1.67
C MET A 107 9.50 6.24 1.25
N SER A 108 10.35 6.34 0.24
CA SER A 108 11.12 5.22 -0.28
C SER A 108 12.37 5.70 -1.03
N ASN A 109 13.30 4.79 -1.31
CA ASN A 109 14.44 5.09 -2.16
C ASN A 109 14.07 5.06 -3.65
N TYR A 110 13.08 4.25 -4.03
CA TYR A 110 12.62 4.12 -5.40
C TYR A 110 11.13 3.77 -5.46
N GLY A 111 10.34 4.60 -6.13
CA GLY A 111 8.90 4.40 -6.35
C GLY A 111 8.64 3.66 -7.66
N VAL A 112 8.53 2.33 -7.61
CA VAL A 112 8.39 1.50 -8.82
C VAL A 112 7.08 1.77 -9.57
N ASN A 113 6.01 2.12 -8.86
CA ASN A 113 4.69 2.38 -9.43
C ASN A 113 4.38 3.88 -9.62
N ALA A 114 5.37 4.78 -9.46
CA ALA A 114 5.15 6.22 -9.55
C ALA A 114 4.56 6.70 -10.89
N GLY A 115 4.72 5.93 -11.97
CA GLY A 115 4.13 6.19 -13.28
C GLY A 115 2.95 5.29 -13.64
N VAL A 116 2.44 4.48 -12.72
CA VAL A 116 1.39 3.48 -12.95
C VAL A 116 0.14 3.87 -12.16
N PRO A 117 -0.99 4.16 -12.81
CA PRO A 117 -2.23 4.48 -12.10
C PRO A 117 -2.81 3.27 -11.38
N LYS A 118 -3.58 3.51 -10.32
CA LYS A 118 -4.13 2.47 -9.45
C LYS A 118 -4.99 1.45 -10.19
N THR A 119 -5.77 1.89 -11.15
CA THR A 119 -6.58 0.99 -11.99
C THR A 119 -5.71 0.04 -12.80
N LEU A 120 -4.58 0.52 -13.36
CA LEU A 120 -3.63 -0.32 -14.08
C LEU A 120 -2.90 -1.29 -13.13
N VAL A 121 -2.55 -0.87 -11.91
CA VAL A 121 -2.01 -1.79 -10.89
C VAL A 121 -2.98 -2.94 -10.64
N ARG A 122 -4.28 -2.67 -10.51
CA ARG A 122 -5.31 -3.71 -10.34
C ARG A 122 -5.35 -4.68 -11.52
N HIS A 123 -5.27 -4.17 -12.74
CA HIS A 123 -5.21 -5.02 -13.95
C HIS A 123 -3.95 -5.89 -13.99
N ILE A 124 -2.81 -5.35 -13.62
CA ILE A 124 -1.55 -6.11 -13.55
C ILE A 124 -1.66 -7.23 -12.50
N VAL A 125 -2.22 -6.95 -11.33
CA VAL A 125 -2.42 -7.97 -10.28
C VAL A 125 -3.40 -9.05 -10.77
N SER A 126 -4.48 -8.67 -11.48
CA SER A 126 -5.42 -9.63 -12.07
C SER A 126 -4.73 -10.55 -13.09
N TYR A 127 -3.93 -9.95 -13.98
CA TYR A 127 -3.14 -10.71 -14.96
C TYR A 127 -2.23 -11.75 -14.29
N PHE A 128 -1.50 -11.34 -13.24
CA PHE A 128 -0.65 -12.27 -12.50
C PHE A 128 -1.42 -13.33 -11.71
N ALA A 129 -2.66 -13.04 -11.29
CA ALA A 129 -3.52 -14.04 -10.68
C ALA A 129 -3.93 -15.13 -11.70
N ASP A 130 -4.26 -14.72 -12.93
CA ASP A 130 -4.60 -15.65 -14.02
C ASP A 130 -3.37 -16.48 -14.43
N GLU A 131 -2.21 -15.86 -14.63
CA GLU A 131 -0.94 -16.55 -14.91
C GLU A 131 -0.57 -17.56 -13.80
N ALA A 132 -0.80 -17.21 -12.54
CA ALA A 132 -0.52 -18.08 -11.40
C ALA A 132 -1.46 -19.31 -11.42
N GLU A 133 -2.74 -19.13 -11.75
CA GLU A 133 -3.72 -20.22 -11.86
C GLU A 133 -3.37 -21.15 -13.02
N GLU A 134 -3.09 -20.62 -14.20
CA GLU A 134 -2.66 -21.40 -15.37
C GLU A 134 -1.34 -22.16 -15.09
N GLY A 135 -0.43 -21.56 -14.33
CA GLY A 135 0.82 -22.17 -13.89
C GLY A 135 0.69 -23.15 -12.71
N GLY A 136 -0.54 -23.47 -12.24
CA GLY A 136 -0.78 -24.40 -11.15
C GLY A 136 -0.42 -23.85 -9.75
N LYS A 137 -0.23 -22.54 -9.60
CA LYS A 137 0.02 -21.86 -8.32
C LYS A 137 -1.28 -21.36 -7.69
N GLU A 138 -2.20 -22.27 -7.38
CA GLU A 138 -3.55 -21.94 -6.90
C GLU A 138 -3.55 -21.07 -5.63
N SER A 139 -2.58 -21.27 -4.73
CA SER A 139 -2.46 -20.49 -3.50
C SER A 139 -2.15 -19.02 -3.80
N LEU A 140 -1.20 -18.76 -4.70
CA LEU A 140 -0.86 -17.41 -5.15
C LEU A 140 -2.04 -16.75 -5.88
N ALA A 141 -2.67 -17.44 -6.82
CA ALA A 141 -3.84 -16.93 -7.54
C ALA A 141 -4.96 -16.51 -6.59
N ARG A 142 -5.27 -17.37 -5.61
CA ARG A 142 -6.30 -17.08 -4.58
C ARG A 142 -5.96 -15.83 -3.77
N VAL A 143 -4.71 -15.70 -3.31
CA VAL A 143 -4.28 -14.53 -2.52
C VAL A 143 -4.33 -13.24 -3.35
N LEU A 144 -3.87 -13.27 -4.59
CA LEU A 144 -3.93 -12.10 -5.47
C LEU A 144 -5.38 -11.65 -5.73
N ARG A 145 -6.30 -12.61 -5.96
CA ARG A 145 -7.74 -12.31 -6.09
C ARG A 145 -8.35 -11.78 -4.80
N ASP A 146 -7.93 -12.29 -3.64
CA ASP A 146 -8.38 -11.79 -2.34
C ASP A 146 -7.92 -10.36 -2.07
N VAL A 147 -6.69 -10.02 -2.47
CA VAL A 147 -6.19 -8.63 -2.44
C VAL A 147 -7.03 -7.72 -3.34
N LEU A 148 -7.36 -8.15 -4.57
CA LEU A 148 -8.23 -7.38 -5.48
C LEU A 148 -9.65 -7.19 -4.95
N ALA A 149 -10.17 -8.15 -4.20
CA ALA A 149 -11.49 -8.09 -3.56
C ALA A 149 -11.50 -7.25 -2.27
N THR A 150 -10.33 -6.89 -1.74
CA THR A 150 -10.21 -6.06 -0.55
C THR A 150 -10.39 -4.58 -0.94
N PRO A 151 -11.28 -3.83 -0.27
CA PRO A 151 -11.41 -2.39 -0.51
C PRO A 151 -10.10 -1.65 -0.25
N VAL A 152 -9.81 -0.65 -1.08
CA VAL A 152 -8.62 0.20 -0.88
C VAL A 152 -8.79 1.00 0.41
N SER A 153 -7.83 0.85 1.32
CA SER A 153 -7.82 1.50 2.63
C SER A 153 -6.39 1.70 3.12
N PRO A 154 -6.10 2.78 3.84
CA PRO A 154 -4.78 2.95 4.46
C PRO A 154 -4.55 2.01 5.66
N GLU A 155 -5.60 1.32 6.16
CA GLU A 155 -5.52 0.38 7.31
C GLU A 155 -4.81 0.96 8.55
N LEU A 156 -5.03 2.25 8.84
CA LEU A 156 -4.43 2.95 9.97
C LEU A 156 -5.41 3.11 11.14
N LEU A 157 -6.70 3.20 10.84
CA LEU A 157 -7.76 3.26 11.86
C LEU A 157 -8.11 1.86 12.37
N PRO A 158 -8.47 1.72 13.67
CA PRO A 158 -8.90 0.44 14.21
C PRO A 158 -10.07 -0.16 13.43
N ALA A 159 -9.98 -1.45 13.13
CA ALA A 159 -11.05 -2.16 12.45
C ALA A 159 -12.33 -2.13 13.31
N LYS A 160 -13.48 -1.90 12.68
CA LYS A 160 -14.80 -2.03 13.32
C LYS A 160 -15.37 -3.41 12.98
N ASP A 161 -15.68 -4.18 13.99
CA ASP A 161 -16.25 -5.55 13.85
C ASP A 161 -15.42 -6.49 12.93
N GLY A 162 -14.11 -6.26 12.85
CA GLY A 162 -13.20 -7.02 11.99
C GLY A 162 -13.19 -6.59 10.52
N GLU A 163 -13.94 -5.54 10.17
CA GLU A 163 -13.96 -4.94 8.84
C GLU A 163 -13.14 -3.64 8.77
N ILE A 164 -12.73 -3.29 7.56
CA ILE A 164 -11.98 -2.05 7.27
C ILE A 164 -12.87 -0.85 7.59
N ALA A 165 -12.41 0.00 8.52
CA ALA A 165 -13.17 1.15 9.01
C ALA A 165 -13.24 2.31 8.02
N GLN A 166 -12.27 2.43 7.11
CA GLN A 166 -12.14 3.56 6.17
C GLN A 166 -11.89 3.04 4.76
N LYS A 167 -12.76 3.40 3.82
CA LYS A 167 -12.57 3.15 2.40
C LYS A 167 -12.09 4.43 1.73
N THR A 168 -10.97 4.34 1.02
CA THR A 168 -10.36 5.50 0.36
C THR A 168 -11.30 6.15 -0.65
N GLU A 169 -11.99 5.35 -1.48
CA GLU A 169 -12.89 5.88 -2.52
C GLU A 169 -14.13 6.59 -1.99
N ASP A 170 -14.53 6.34 -0.75
CA ASP A 170 -15.62 7.11 -0.09
C ASP A 170 -15.19 8.56 0.21
N ILE A 171 -13.88 8.82 0.28
CA ILE A 171 -13.32 10.14 0.59
C ILE A 171 -12.85 10.86 -0.66
N VAL A 172 -12.05 10.20 -1.49
CA VAL A 172 -11.43 10.83 -2.68
C VAL A 172 -12.25 10.64 -3.95
N GLY A 173 -13.24 9.75 -3.95
CA GLY A 173 -14.00 9.34 -5.14
C GLY A 173 -13.38 8.14 -5.87
N PRO A 174 -14.07 7.63 -6.90
CA PRO A 174 -13.65 6.44 -7.64
C PRO A 174 -12.33 6.63 -8.38
N TYR A 175 -11.40 5.71 -8.23
CA TYR A 175 -10.11 5.73 -8.95
C TYR A 175 -10.28 5.61 -10.46
N ASP A 176 -11.32 4.96 -10.95
CA ASP A 176 -11.61 4.86 -12.40
C ASP A 176 -11.76 6.25 -13.03
N LEU A 177 -12.45 7.17 -12.36
CA LEU A 177 -12.59 8.56 -12.82
C LEU A 177 -11.27 9.34 -12.71
N HIS A 178 -10.57 9.21 -11.60
CA HIS A 178 -9.29 9.90 -11.41
C HIS A 178 -8.28 9.49 -12.46
N ASP A 179 -8.13 8.19 -12.70
CA ASP A 179 -7.15 7.66 -13.64
C ASP A 179 -7.52 7.98 -15.10
N PHE A 180 -8.83 8.01 -15.42
CA PHE A 180 -9.30 8.51 -16.72
C PHE A 180 -8.85 9.95 -16.95
N TYR A 181 -9.09 10.85 -16.00
CA TYR A 181 -8.68 12.26 -16.14
C TYR A 181 -7.16 12.42 -16.13
N LEU A 182 -6.44 11.69 -15.31
CA LEU A 182 -4.97 11.69 -15.30
C LEU A 182 -4.40 11.26 -16.65
N TYR A 183 -4.93 10.20 -17.27
CA TYR A 183 -4.51 9.75 -18.58
C TYR A 183 -4.71 10.83 -19.66
N HIS A 184 -5.90 11.42 -19.72
CA HIS A 184 -6.23 12.46 -20.71
C HIS A 184 -5.40 13.73 -20.48
N PHE A 185 -5.21 14.14 -19.24
CA PHE A 185 -4.40 15.29 -18.91
C PHE A 185 -2.92 15.08 -19.24
N MET A 186 -2.33 13.98 -18.80
CA MET A 186 -0.90 13.72 -18.95
C MET A 186 -0.52 13.31 -20.38
N ARG A 187 -1.36 12.50 -21.02
CA ARG A 187 -1.05 11.95 -22.34
C ARG A 187 -1.38 12.92 -23.47
N TRP A 188 -2.48 13.65 -23.33
CA TRP A 188 -3.03 14.48 -24.40
C TRP A 188 -3.03 15.98 -24.08
N GLY A 189 -2.69 16.38 -22.87
CA GLY A 189 -2.76 17.77 -22.42
C GLY A 189 -4.19 18.33 -22.41
N GLU A 190 -5.18 17.47 -22.30
CA GLU A 190 -6.59 17.86 -22.34
C GLU A 190 -6.99 18.53 -21.02
N LYS A 191 -7.78 19.61 -21.10
CA LYS A 191 -8.43 20.20 -19.93
C LYS A 191 -9.61 19.33 -19.49
N ILE A 192 -9.97 19.37 -18.21
CA ILE A 192 -11.06 18.58 -17.63
C ILE A 192 -12.35 18.64 -18.47
N GLY A 193 -12.77 19.83 -18.92
CA GLY A 193 -13.97 20.00 -19.75
C GLY A 193 -13.92 19.30 -21.10
N ARG A 194 -12.73 19.01 -21.66
CA ARG A 194 -12.59 18.28 -22.91
C ARG A 194 -12.53 16.76 -22.69
N ALA A 195 -11.94 16.33 -21.58
CA ALA A 195 -11.90 14.93 -21.19
C ALA A 195 -13.32 14.41 -20.87
N SER A 196 -14.14 15.20 -20.14
CA SER A 196 -15.53 14.84 -19.79
C SER A 196 -16.50 14.73 -20.98
N CYS A 197 -16.13 15.25 -22.17
CA CYS A 197 -16.94 15.11 -23.38
C CYS A 197 -16.68 13.82 -24.16
N ARG A 198 -15.78 12.95 -23.68
CA ARG A 198 -15.40 11.70 -24.33
C ARG A 198 -15.95 10.44 -23.66
N GLU A 199 -16.76 10.60 -22.61
CA GLU A 199 -17.52 9.51 -21.98
C GLU A 199 -18.70 9.05 -22.83
#